data_0f06787af10a852db6a61c7d1f20cf60
#
_entry.id   0f06787af10a852db6a61c7d1f20cf60
#
_cell.length_a   1.000
_cell.length_b   1.000
_cell.length_c   1.000
_cell.angle_alpha   90.00
_cell.angle_beta   90.00
_cell.angle_gamma   90.00
#
_symmetry.space_group_name_H-M   'P 1'
#
loop_
_entity.id
_entity.type
_entity.pdbx_description
1 polymer ?
#
loop_
_entity_poly.entity_id
_entity_poly.type
_entity_poly.pdbx_seq_one_letter_code
_entity_poly.pdbx_strand_id
1 'polypeptide(L)'
;MSGTQILISVVGGVALILWGCRMVRTGVLRAYGASLLQFIGDWTGNRFRAAAAGTAVGTMLQSSTATALLVSPFVARRAIYAGGALAVMLGADLGSAIAALVFSSGISAIWPLLAFVGYVLHASFSNRNSRVSNIGRVIIGLGLLFLGLRTIGGAAADLSSSPVISEVIEATSQEPLLALLAGALLTWMAYSSIAIVLFAVALSASAGLPAEQLFPFVLGINAGAALPAISATLAEPPATRRIPVGNLIFRFTGAAIALYLLPQITPLIAGLSQDPGMRIIFFHLAFNAALIPLFIGLTGPVSGLAQMMMPDFANREGPNGPRFLDRSLLQSPSTALGAAARETLNMG
;
A
#
# COMPACT_ATOMS: atom_id res chain seq x y z
N MET A 1 -7.57 -9.70 31.03
CA MET A 1 -6.46 -10.59 30.54
C MET A 1 -5.14 -10.19 31.19
N SER A 2 -4.14 -11.11 31.31
CA SER A 2 -2.79 -10.71 31.73
C SER A 2 -2.12 -9.85 30.66
N GLY A 3 -1.14 -8.98 31.02
CA GLY A 3 -0.42 -8.15 30.06
C GLY A 3 0.23 -8.98 28.94
N THR A 4 0.74 -10.18 29.26
CA THR A 4 1.28 -11.11 28.26
C THR A 4 0.21 -11.62 27.29
N GLN A 5 -0.99 -11.94 27.78
CA GLN A 5 -2.10 -12.35 26.91
C GLN A 5 -2.56 -11.22 25.99
N ILE A 6 -2.61 -9.98 26.48
CA ILE A 6 -2.92 -8.80 25.68
C ILE A 6 -1.89 -8.64 24.57
N LEU A 7 -0.59 -8.69 24.90
CA LEU A 7 0.49 -8.57 23.92
C LEU A 7 0.39 -9.66 22.83
N ILE A 8 0.20 -10.92 23.23
CA ILE A 8 0.04 -12.05 22.29
C ILE A 8 -1.16 -11.82 21.38
N SER A 9 -2.29 -11.37 21.94
CA SER A 9 -3.51 -11.11 21.15
C SER A 9 -3.34 -9.96 20.17
N VAL A 10 -2.68 -8.86 20.58
CA VAL A 10 -2.38 -7.73 19.68
C VAL A 10 -1.44 -8.16 18.54
N VAL A 11 -0.31 -8.79 18.89
CA VAL A 11 0.67 -9.27 17.89
C VAL A 11 0.04 -10.31 16.97
N GLY A 12 -0.70 -11.26 17.51
CA GLY A 12 -1.42 -12.28 16.74
C GLY A 12 -2.50 -11.68 15.85
N GLY A 13 -3.26 -10.72 16.35
CA GLY A 13 -4.27 -10.00 15.56
C GLY A 13 -3.66 -9.20 14.40
N VAL A 14 -2.56 -8.48 14.66
CA VAL A 14 -1.80 -7.79 13.59
C VAL A 14 -1.28 -8.79 12.55
N ALA A 15 -0.72 -9.92 12.98
CA ALA A 15 -0.25 -10.96 12.07
C ALA A 15 -1.39 -11.53 11.20
N LEU A 16 -2.58 -11.74 11.76
CA LEU A 16 -3.76 -12.18 11.02
C LEU A 16 -4.21 -11.15 9.98
N ILE A 17 -4.23 -9.85 10.32
CA ILE A 17 -4.55 -8.77 9.38
C ILE A 17 -3.53 -8.75 8.24
N LEU A 18 -2.24 -8.77 8.55
CA LEU A 18 -1.16 -8.75 7.55
C LEU A 18 -1.25 -9.96 6.62
N TRP A 19 -1.49 -11.14 7.16
CA TRP A 19 -1.63 -12.35 6.37
C TRP A 19 -2.90 -12.34 5.53
N GLY A 20 -4.02 -11.89 6.09
CA GLY A 20 -5.28 -11.67 5.37
C GLY A 20 -5.10 -10.74 4.18
N CYS A 21 -4.54 -9.56 4.39
CA CYS A 21 -4.20 -8.60 3.31
C CYS A 21 -3.29 -9.23 2.24
N ARG A 22 -2.27 -9.99 2.66
CA ARG A 22 -1.37 -10.69 1.73
C ARG A 22 -2.12 -11.75 0.91
N MET A 23 -3.03 -12.50 1.52
CA MET A 23 -3.85 -13.51 0.82
C MET A 23 -4.77 -12.86 -0.20
N VAL A 24 -5.46 -11.77 0.17
CA VAL A 24 -6.31 -11.02 -0.77
C VAL A 24 -5.49 -10.54 -1.95
N ARG A 25 -4.40 -9.81 -1.72
CA ARG A 25 -3.53 -9.29 -2.76
C ARG A 25 -3.00 -10.38 -3.70
N THR A 26 -2.46 -11.47 -3.15
CA THR A 26 -1.93 -12.56 -3.98
C THR A 26 -3.02 -13.31 -4.73
N GLY A 27 -4.20 -13.46 -4.13
CA GLY A 27 -5.36 -14.06 -4.78
C GLY A 27 -5.84 -13.23 -5.98
N VAL A 28 -6.00 -11.91 -5.80
CA VAL A 28 -6.38 -10.99 -6.87
C VAL A 28 -5.34 -10.97 -8.00
N LEU A 29 -4.06 -10.84 -7.67
CA LEU A 29 -2.98 -10.84 -8.68
C LEU A 29 -2.92 -12.14 -9.48
N ARG A 30 -3.12 -13.28 -8.83
CA ARG A 30 -3.13 -14.59 -9.53
C ARG A 30 -4.39 -14.80 -10.38
N ALA A 31 -5.54 -14.25 -9.96
CA ALA A 31 -6.79 -14.39 -10.69
C ALA A 31 -6.90 -13.39 -11.87
N TYR A 32 -6.39 -12.18 -11.71
CA TYR A 32 -6.67 -11.04 -12.60
C TYR A 32 -5.45 -10.19 -12.97
N GLY A 33 -4.23 -10.54 -12.57
CA GLY A 33 -3.04 -9.69 -12.71
C GLY A 33 -2.79 -9.17 -14.13
N ALA A 34 -2.91 -10.03 -15.16
CA ALA A 34 -2.76 -9.63 -16.56
C ALA A 34 -3.85 -8.61 -16.99
N SER A 35 -5.11 -8.85 -16.59
CA SER A 35 -6.23 -7.95 -16.90
C SER A 35 -6.09 -6.59 -16.20
N LEU A 36 -5.57 -6.57 -14.96
CA LEU A 36 -5.30 -5.34 -14.23
C LEU A 36 -4.22 -4.51 -14.91
N LEU A 37 -3.17 -5.15 -15.41
CA LEU A 37 -2.10 -4.48 -16.15
C LEU A 37 -2.59 -3.87 -17.45
N GLN A 38 -3.36 -4.63 -18.24
CA GLN A 38 -3.95 -4.12 -19.48
C GLN A 38 -4.88 -2.95 -19.18
N PHE A 39 -5.75 -3.05 -18.18
CA PHE A 39 -6.64 -1.99 -17.75
C PHE A 39 -5.89 -0.71 -17.37
N ILE A 40 -4.79 -0.82 -16.59
CA ILE A 40 -3.95 0.33 -16.27
C ILE A 40 -3.36 0.92 -17.56
N GLY A 41 -2.77 0.09 -18.44
CA GLY A 41 -2.13 0.52 -19.67
C GLY A 41 -3.08 1.35 -20.55
N ASP A 42 -4.30 0.87 -20.76
CA ASP A 42 -5.32 1.51 -21.59
C ASP A 42 -5.78 2.89 -21.03
N TRP A 43 -5.65 3.10 -19.72
CA TRP A 43 -6.15 4.30 -19.05
C TRP A 43 -5.07 5.35 -18.75
N THR A 44 -3.79 5.04 -18.92
CA THR A 44 -2.67 5.96 -18.58
C THR A 44 -2.48 7.14 -19.52
N GLY A 45 -3.15 7.17 -20.67
CA GLY A 45 -3.10 8.29 -21.62
C GLY A 45 -3.70 9.60 -21.09
N ASN A 46 -4.57 9.55 -20.08
CA ASN A 46 -5.17 10.70 -19.41
C ASN A 46 -4.98 10.58 -17.89
N ARG A 47 -4.50 11.64 -17.24
CA ARG A 47 -4.17 11.63 -15.79
C ARG A 47 -5.38 11.31 -14.90
N PHE A 48 -6.57 11.82 -15.22
CA PHE A 48 -7.79 11.55 -14.46
C PHE A 48 -8.26 10.10 -14.65
N ARG A 49 -8.21 9.57 -15.86
CA ARG A 49 -8.49 8.14 -16.12
C ARG A 49 -7.46 7.27 -15.44
N ALA A 50 -6.20 7.64 -15.47
CA ALA A 50 -5.12 6.93 -14.77
C ALA A 50 -5.36 6.88 -13.25
N ALA A 51 -5.76 8.00 -12.63
CA ALA A 51 -6.13 8.03 -11.22
C ALA A 51 -7.36 7.16 -10.93
N ALA A 52 -8.40 7.18 -11.77
CA ALA A 52 -9.57 6.32 -11.62
C ALA A 52 -9.20 4.83 -11.73
N ALA A 53 -8.36 4.46 -12.71
CA ALA A 53 -7.84 3.09 -12.84
C ALA A 53 -7.01 2.69 -11.60
N GLY A 54 -6.17 3.60 -11.12
CA GLY A 54 -5.39 3.42 -9.89
C GLY A 54 -6.30 3.19 -8.69
N THR A 55 -7.39 3.96 -8.55
CA THR A 55 -8.37 3.78 -7.46
C THR A 55 -8.99 2.39 -7.52
N ALA A 56 -9.46 1.94 -8.68
CA ALA A 56 -10.04 0.61 -8.84
C ALA A 56 -9.02 -0.49 -8.48
N VAL A 57 -7.81 -0.41 -9.04
CA VAL A 57 -6.74 -1.40 -8.79
C VAL A 57 -6.28 -1.36 -7.33
N GLY A 58 -6.08 -0.17 -6.75
CA GLY A 58 -5.69 0.00 -5.35
C GLY A 58 -6.72 -0.56 -4.37
N THR A 59 -8.03 -0.40 -4.68
CA THR A 59 -9.11 -1.00 -3.89
C THR A 59 -9.10 -2.53 -4.00
N MET A 60 -8.93 -3.07 -5.21
CA MET A 60 -8.88 -4.53 -5.42
C MET A 60 -7.67 -5.18 -4.78
N LEU A 61 -6.49 -4.56 -4.90
CA LEU A 61 -5.24 -5.05 -4.32
C LEU A 61 -5.11 -4.70 -2.83
N GLN A 62 -5.94 -3.79 -2.32
CA GLN A 62 -5.87 -3.28 -0.95
C GLN A 62 -4.48 -2.71 -0.61
N SER A 63 -3.76 -2.22 -1.62
CA SER A 63 -2.35 -1.88 -1.45
C SER A 63 -1.84 -0.97 -2.56
N SER A 64 -1.51 0.25 -2.23
CA SER A 64 -0.79 1.16 -3.14
C SER A 64 0.66 0.68 -3.38
N THR A 65 1.31 0.05 -2.37
CA THR A 65 2.62 -0.59 -2.55
C THR A 65 2.58 -1.66 -3.65
N ALA A 66 1.56 -2.54 -3.65
CA ALA A 66 1.43 -3.56 -4.68
C ALA A 66 1.19 -2.94 -6.06
N THR A 67 0.40 -1.87 -6.14
CA THR A 67 0.19 -1.12 -7.38
C THR A 67 1.48 -0.48 -7.87
N ALA A 68 2.30 0.11 -6.97
CA ALA A 68 3.61 0.66 -7.32
C ALA A 68 4.53 -0.40 -7.94
N LEU A 69 4.66 -1.55 -7.27
CA LEU A 69 5.49 -2.67 -7.75
C LEU A 69 4.97 -3.27 -9.05
N LEU A 70 3.65 -3.21 -9.29
CA LEU A 70 3.04 -3.65 -10.53
C LEU A 70 3.36 -2.71 -11.69
N VAL A 71 3.32 -1.38 -11.48
CA VAL A 71 3.42 -0.37 -12.53
C VAL A 71 4.86 0.04 -12.83
N SER A 72 5.73 0.09 -11.83
CA SER A 72 7.11 0.59 -11.96
C SER A 72 7.95 -0.10 -13.06
N PRO A 73 7.93 -1.44 -13.22
CA PRO A 73 8.67 -2.09 -14.30
C PRO A 73 8.21 -1.71 -15.70
N PHE A 74 6.93 -1.34 -15.88
CA PHE A 74 6.40 -0.93 -17.18
C PHE A 74 6.83 0.49 -17.54
N VAL A 75 6.97 1.37 -16.54
CA VAL A 75 7.59 2.70 -16.74
C VAL A 75 9.06 2.55 -17.10
N ALA A 76 9.81 1.66 -16.44
CA ALA A 76 11.20 1.41 -16.75
C ALA A 76 11.41 0.91 -18.19
N ARG A 77 10.47 0.10 -18.69
CA ARG A 77 10.46 -0.40 -20.09
C ARG A 77 9.81 0.59 -21.09
N ARG A 78 9.46 1.81 -20.66
CA ARG A 78 8.78 2.84 -21.45
C ARG A 78 7.42 2.41 -22.02
N ALA A 79 6.80 1.37 -21.46
CA ALA A 79 5.47 0.91 -21.86
C ALA A 79 4.35 1.80 -21.30
N ILE A 80 4.62 2.51 -20.20
CA ILE A 80 3.70 3.48 -19.59
C ILE A 80 4.47 4.78 -19.34
N TYR A 81 3.81 5.92 -19.63
CA TYR A 81 4.35 7.24 -19.32
C TYR A 81 4.42 7.49 -17.80
N ALA A 82 5.56 7.97 -17.31
CA ALA A 82 5.83 8.10 -15.88
C ALA A 82 4.83 9.01 -15.14
N GLY A 83 4.42 10.14 -15.77
CA GLY A 83 3.40 11.02 -15.19
C GLY A 83 2.02 10.36 -15.09
N GLY A 84 1.65 9.49 -16.05
CA GLY A 84 0.45 8.67 -15.97
C GLY A 84 0.55 7.63 -14.86
N ALA A 85 1.70 6.98 -14.70
CA ALA A 85 1.96 6.04 -13.63
C ALA A 85 1.87 6.70 -12.23
N LEU A 86 2.36 7.94 -12.08
CA LEU A 86 2.19 8.70 -10.83
C LEU A 86 0.72 9.08 -10.58
N ALA A 87 -0.07 9.36 -11.63
CA ALA A 87 -1.51 9.55 -11.47
C ALA A 87 -2.21 8.25 -11.04
N VAL A 88 -1.80 7.08 -11.56
CA VAL A 88 -2.25 5.76 -11.06
C VAL A 88 -1.91 5.62 -9.58
N MET A 89 -0.74 6.08 -9.12
CA MET A 89 -0.37 6.01 -7.70
C MET A 89 -1.27 6.86 -6.81
N LEU A 90 -1.58 8.10 -7.20
CA LEU A 90 -2.53 8.94 -6.46
C LEU A 90 -3.90 8.25 -6.32
N GLY A 91 -4.37 7.62 -7.39
CA GLY A 91 -5.59 6.82 -7.35
C GLY A 91 -5.47 5.57 -6.48
N ALA A 92 -4.36 4.85 -6.57
CA ALA A 92 -4.14 3.63 -5.77
C ALA A 92 -4.09 3.92 -4.26
N ASP A 93 -3.60 5.09 -3.88
CA ASP A 93 -3.59 5.56 -2.50
C ASP A 93 -5.02 5.79 -2.00
N LEU A 94 -5.87 6.46 -2.79
CA LEU A 94 -7.30 6.59 -2.52
C LEU A 94 -8.00 5.22 -2.49
N GLY A 95 -7.68 4.33 -3.44
CA GLY A 95 -8.25 2.98 -3.49
C GLY A 95 -7.94 2.16 -2.25
N SER A 96 -6.72 2.24 -1.71
CA SER A 96 -6.38 1.58 -0.45
C SER A 96 -7.13 2.16 0.74
N ALA A 97 -7.40 3.48 0.74
CA ALA A 97 -8.20 4.13 1.78
C ALA A 97 -9.69 3.73 1.70
N ILE A 98 -10.24 3.57 0.48
CA ILE A 98 -11.59 3.02 0.28
C ILE A 98 -11.67 1.59 0.82
N ALA A 99 -10.66 0.75 0.58
CA ALA A 99 -10.62 -0.60 1.15
C ALA A 99 -10.63 -0.57 2.69
N ALA A 100 -9.88 0.34 3.32
CA ALA A 100 -9.91 0.52 4.78
C ALA A 100 -11.32 0.91 5.28
N LEU A 101 -12.02 1.80 4.55
CA LEU A 101 -13.42 2.16 4.86
C LEU A 101 -14.35 0.94 4.80
N VAL A 102 -14.24 0.13 3.76
CA VAL A 102 -15.05 -1.09 3.63
C VAL A 102 -14.79 -2.05 4.79
N PHE A 103 -13.54 -2.21 5.22
CA PHE A 103 -13.20 -3.13 6.32
C PHE A 103 -13.62 -2.62 7.70
N SER A 104 -13.75 -1.30 7.88
CA SER A 104 -14.23 -0.70 9.12
C SER A 104 -15.75 -0.66 9.26
N SER A 105 -16.52 -1.03 8.23
CA SER A 105 -17.99 -0.90 8.19
C SER A 105 -18.77 -1.92 9.03
N GLY A 106 -18.17 -2.53 10.05
CA GLY A 106 -18.88 -3.39 11.02
C GLY A 106 -19.19 -4.82 10.54
N ILE A 107 -18.79 -5.18 9.32
CA ILE A 107 -19.05 -6.51 8.72
C ILE A 107 -18.14 -7.60 9.34
N SER A 108 -17.31 -7.24 10.31
CA SER A 108 -16.34 -8.17 10.92
C SER A 108 -16.97 -9.44 11.54
N ALA A 109 -18.26 -9.41 11.87
CA ALA A 109 -18.98 -10.56 12.45
C ALA A 109 -19.10 -11.77 11.50
N ILE A 110 -19.04 -11.55 10.18
CA ILE A 110 -19.17 -12.63 9.18
C ILE A 110 -17.87 -13.38 8.88
N TRP A 111 -16.77 -13.11 9.62
CA TRP A 111 -15.49 -13.75 9.39
C TRP A 111 -15.53 -15.29 9.34
N PRO A 112 -16.33 -16.01 10.17
CA PRO A 112 -16.37 -17.47 10.11
C PRO A 112 -16.95 -17.98 8.78
N LEU A 113 -18.00 -17.30 8.30
CA LEU A 113 -18.62 -17.62 7.02
C LEU A 113 -17.66 -17.41 5.86
N LEU A 114 -16.92 -16.28 5.85
CA LEU A 114 -15.91 -15.99 4.84
C LEU A 114 -14.79 -17.03 4.87
N ALA A 115 -14.30 -17.41 6.05
CA ALA A 115 -13.27 -18.43 6.19
C ALA A 115 -13.75 -19.78 5.63
N PHE A 116 -14.97 -20.19 5.96
CA PHE A 116 -15.56 -21.45 5.49
C PHE A 116 -15.80 -21.47 3.97
N VAL A 117 -16.53 -20.47 3.45
CA VAL A 117 -16.83 -20.39 2.01
C VAL A 117 -15.54 -20.27 1.20
N GLY A 118 -14.62 -19.44 1.65
CA GLY A 118 -13.32 -19.29 1.00
C GLY A 118 -12.51 -20.59 0.99
N TYR A 119 -12.50 -21.34 2.08
CA TYR A 119 -11.85 -22.65 2.15
C TYR A 119 -12.47 -23.66 1.17
N VAL A 120 -13.80 -23.77 1.15
CA VAL A 120 -14.51 -24.67 0.24
C VAL A 120 -14.19 -24.34 -1.21
N LEU A 121 -14.27 -23.07 -1.61
CA LEU A 121 -13.91 -22.64 -2.97
C LEU A 121 -12.43 -22.93 -3.29
N HIS A 122 -11.52 -22.61 -2.37
CA HIS A 122 -10.10 -22.84 -2.59
C HIS A 122 -9.78 -24.34 -2.73
N ALA A 123 -10.25 -25.17 -1.83
CA ALA A 123 -10.00 -26.61 -1.81
C ALA A 123 -10.66 -27.34 -2.98
N SER A 124 -11.94 -27.05 -3.27
CA SER A 124 -12.71 -27.74 -4.32
C SER A 124 -12.22 -27.42 -5.73
N PHE A 125 -11.65 -26.23 -5.97
CA PHE A 125 -11.26 -25.77 -7.30
C PHE A 125 -9.74 -25.64 -7.50
N SER A 126 -8.91 -26.02 -6.53
CA SER A 126 -7.45 -25.90 -6.62
C SER A 126 -6.85 -26.57 -7.88
N ASN A 127 -7.38 -27.72 -8.27
CA ASN A 127 -6.94 -28.50 -9.44
C ASN A 127 -7.84 -28.36 -10.68
N ARG A 128 -9.01 -27.69 -10.57
CA ARG A 128 -9.98 -27.58 -11.65
C ARG A 128 -10.05 -26.20 -12.27
N ASN A 129 -10.03 -25.16 -11.47
CA ASN A 129 -10.13 -23.78 -11.93
C ASN A 129 -9.28 -22.86 -11.04
N SER A 130 -8.09 -22.51 -11.51
CA SER A 130 -7.14 -21.66 -10.79
C SER A 130 -7.74 -20.29 -10.42
N ARG A 131 -8.61 -19.71 -11.27
CA ARG A 131 -9.25 -18.41 -10.99
C ARG A 131 -10.21 -18.51 -9.80
N VAL A 132 -11.09 -19.51 -9.79
CA VAL A 132 -12.05 -19.74 -8.68
C VAL A 132 -11.31 -20.06 -7.38
N SER A 133 -10.28 -20.91 -7.44
CA SER A 133 -9.42 -21.20 -6.29
C SER A 133 -8.76 -19.95 -5.71
N ASN A 134 -8.27 -19.03 -6.55
CA ASN A 134 -7.67 -17.78 -6.09
C ASN A 134 -8.73 -16.79 -5.54
N ILE A 135 -9.97 -16.80 -6.05
CA ILE A 135 -11.10 -16.08 -5.43
C ILE A 135 -11.37 -16.64 -4.03
N GLY A 136 -11.39 -17.97 -3.88
CA GLY A 136 -11.47 -18.61 -2.56
C GLY A 136 -10.39 -18.11 -1.60
N ARG A 137 -9.15 -17.99 -2.07
CA ARG A 137 -8.04 -17.40 -1.31
C ARG A 137 -8.31 -15.95 -0.89
N VAL A 138 -8.89 -15.11 -1.77
CA VAL A 138 -9.30 -13.75 -1.44
C VAL A 138 -10.31 -13.77 -0.29
N ILE A 139 -11.32 -14.61 -0.37
CA ILE A 139 -12.38 -14.72 0.64
C ILE A 139 -11.82 -15.19 1.99
N ILE A 140 -10.91 -16.19 2.01
CA ILE A 140 -10.20 -16.60 3.25
C ILE A 140 -9.44 -15.40 3.81
N GLY A 141 -8.72 -14.67 2.97
CA GLY A 141 -7.95 -13.50 3.37
C GLY A 141 -8.80 -12.42 4.06
N LEU A 142 -10.00 -12.16 3.53
CA LEU A 142 -10.98 -11.26 4.17
C LEU A 142 -11.44 -11.81 5.53
N GLY A 143 -11.71 -13.11 5.64
CA GLY A 143 -12.04 -13.76 6.90
C GLY A 143 -10.94 -13.60 7.96
N LEU A 144 -9.69 -13.83 7.59
CA LEU A 144 -8.53 -13.66 8.48
C LEU A 144 -8.34 -12.19 8.90
N LEU A 145 -8.54 -11.24 7.99
CA LEU A 145 -8.47 -9.82 8.27
C LEU A 145 -9.50 -9.43 9.33
N PHE A 146 -10.76 -9.82 9.15
CA PHE A 146 -11.83 -9.55 10.12
C PHE A 146 -11.64 -10.27 11.46
N LEU A 147 -11.11 -11.49 11.45
CA LEU A 147 -10.72 -12.19 12.68
C LEU A 147 -9.63 -11.42 13.44
N GLY A 148 -8.60 -10.95 12.73
CA GLY A 148 -7.53 -10.13 13.30
C GLY A 148 -8.04 -8.84 13.93
N LEU A 149 -8.94 -8.11 13.25
CA LEU A 149 -9.59 -6.91 13.79
C LEU A 149 -10.34 -7.23 15.10
N ARG A 150 -11.10 -8.30 15.13
CA ARG A 150 -11.84 -8.73 16.31
C ARG A 150 -10.91 -9.11 17.47
N THR A 151 -9.81 -9.79 17.16
CA THR A 151 -8.80 -10.18 18.14
C THR A 151 -8.14 -8.95 18.78
N ILE A 152 -7.76 -7.95 17.97
CA ILE A 152 -7.17 -6.70 18.48
C ILE A 152 -8.21 -5.94 19.30
N GLY A 153 -9.44 -5.79 18.80
CA GLY A 153 -10.50 -5.08 19.52
C GLY A 153 -10.77 -5.67 20.91
N GLY A 154 -10.79 -6.99 21.02
CA GLY A 154 -10.93 -7.67 22.33
C GLY A 154 -9.74 -7.42 23.28
N ALA A 155 -8.52 -7.47 22.77
CA ALA A 155 -7.32 -7.25 23.58
C ALA A 155 -7.15 -5.78 24.00
N ALA A 156 -7.53 -4.86 23.14
CA ALA A 156 -7.36 -3.44 23.36
C ALA A 156 -8.34 -2.90 24.41
N ALA A 157 -9.51 -3.52 24.59
CA ALA A 157 -10.44 -3.20 25.68
C ALA A 157 -9.81 -3.40 27.08
N ASP A 158 -8.96 -4.42 27.23
CA ASP A 158 -8.22 -4.65 28.48
C ASP A 158 -6.98 -3.73 28.62
N LEU A 159 -6.45 -3.23 27.50
CA LEU A 159 -5.28 -2.33 27.45
C LEU A 159 -5.60 -0.94 28.00
N SER A 160 -6.83 -0.46 27.74
CA SER A 160 -7.31 0.88 28.18
C SER A 160 -7.30 1.05 29.72
N SER A 161 -7.28 -0.04 30.45
CA SER A 161 -7.19 -0.04 31.91
C SER A 161 -5.76 0.05 32.46
N SER A 162 -4.73 0.04 31.58
CA SER A 162 -3.32 0.08 31.98
C SER A 162 -2.82 1.52 32.11
N PRO A 163 -2.35 1.96 33.32
CA PRO A 163 -1.78 3.29 33.50
C PRO A 163 -0.60 3.60 32.58
N VAL A 164 0.26 2.61 32.34
CA VAL A 164 1.44 2.75 31.46
C VAL A 164 1.04 3.08 30.01
N ILE A 165 -0.02 2.46 29.52
CA ILE A 165 -0.51 2.72 28.17
C ILE A 165 -1.10 4.13 28.09
N SER A 166 -1.86 4.56 29.09
CA SER A 166 -2.39 5.93 29.15
C SER A 166 -1.28 6.99 29.12
N GLU A 167 -0.18 6.76 29.86
CA GLU A 167 0.98 7.68 29.86
C GLU A 167 1.68 7.72 28.48
N VAL A 168 1.89 6.56 27.84
CA VAL A 168 2.51 6.51 26.50
C VAL A 168 1.64 7.22 25.45
N ILE A 169 0.33 7.02 25.53
CA ILE A 169 -0.62 7.65 24.63
C ILE A 169 -0.66 9.17 24.85
N GLU A 170 -0.71 9.61 26.13
CA GLU A 170 -0.70 11.02 26.46
C GLU A 170 0.59 11.70 26.01
N ALA A 171 1.75 11.09 26.27
CA ALA A 171 3.03 11.59 25.80
C ALA A 171 3.10 11.70 24.27
N THR A 172 2.55 10.70 23.55
CA THR A 172 2.53 10.69 22.08
C THR A 172 1.53 11.69 21.51
N SER A 173 0.41 11.93 22.20
CA SER A 173 -0.62 12.87 21.77
C SER A 173 -0.20 14.35 21.88
N GLN A 174 0.72 14.65 22.78
CA GLN A 174 1.30 16.00 22.95
C GLN A 174 2.41 16.32 21.95
N GLU A 175 2.94 15.30 21.28
CA GLU A 175 4.07 15.41 20.33
C GLU A 175 3.68 14.95 18.92
N PRO A 176 3.03 15.80 18.10
CA PRO A 176 2.51 15.39 16.78
C PRO A 176 3.56 14.82 15.84
N LEU A 177 4.80 15.29 15.91
CA LEU A 177 5.90 14.77 15.10
C LEU A 177 6.31 13.36 15.51
N LEU A 178 6.30 13.06 16.81
CA LEU A 178 6.59 11.74 17.33
C LEU A 178 5.50 10.74 16.90
N ALA A 179 4.23 11.13 17.01
CA ALA A 179 3.11 10.33 16.53
C ALA A 179 3.21 10.06 15.03
N LEU A 180 3.55 11.07 14.22
CA LEU A 180 3.76 10.92 12.78
C LEU A 180 4.90 9.94 12.48
N LEU A 181 6.06 10.09 13.13
CA LEU A 181 7.20 9.20 12.94
C LEU A 181 6.87 7.76 13.34
N ALA A 182 6.14 7.56 14.45
CA ALA A 182 5.70 6.24 14.88
C ALA A 182 4.76 5.59 13.86
N GLY A 183 3.78 6.33 13.34
CA GLY A 183 2.88 5.86 12.27
C GLY A 183 3.63 5.48 11.00
N ALA A 184 4.61 6.29 10.59
CA ALA A 184 5.43 6.03 9.42
C ALA A 184 6.29 4.77 9.59
N LEU A 185 6.96 4.63 10.73
CA LEU A 185 7.82 3.50 11.05
C LEU A 185 7.03 2.19 11.11
N LEU A 186 5.91 2.18 11.84
CA LEU A 186 5.06 1.00 11.95
C LEU A 186 4.50 0.58 10.59
N THR A 187 4.08 1.53 9.75
CA THR A 187 3.57 1.24 8.42
C THR A 187 4.66 0.67 7.51
N TRP A 188 5.87 1.22 7.58
CA TRP A 188 7.02 0.69 6.84
C TRP A 188 7.33 -0.74 7.25
N MET A 189 7.42 -1.02 8.56
CA MET A 189 7.70 -2.36 9.10
C MET A 189 6.60 -3.37 8.76
N ALA A 190 5.33 -2.95 8.84
CA ALA A 190 4.18 -3.80 8.54
C ALA A 190 3.96 -4.04 7.03
N TYR A 191 4.57 -3.24 6.15
CA TYR A 191 4.30 -3.27 4.71
C TYR A 191 2.82 -3.11 4.34
N SER A 192 2.01 -2.49 5.21
CA SER A 192 0.56 -2.35 5.05
C SER A 192 0.00 -1.14 5.81
N SER A 193 -0.40 -0.10 5.07
CA SER A 193 -1.09 1.05 5.65
C SER A 193 -2.47 0.67 6.21
N ILE A 194 -3.20 -0.20 5.53
CA ILE A 194 -4.53 -0.65 5.97
C ILE A 194 -4.44 -1.32 7.35
N ALA A 195 -3.47 -2.22 7.54
CA ALA A 195 -3.31 -2.90 8.82
C ALA A 195 -3.09 -1.92 9.98
N ILE A 196 -2.26 -0.89 9.77
CA ILE A 196 -1.95 0.08 10.82
C ILE A 196 -3.07 1.09 11.02
N VAL A 197 -3.80 1.49 9.96
CA VAL A 197 -5.01 2.32 10.11
C VAL A 197 -6.09 1.57 10.89
N LEU A 198 -6.33 0.29 10.58
CA LEU A 198 -7.30 -0.53 11.30
C LEU A 198 -6.86 -0.80 12.76
N PHE A 199 -5.55 -0.92 12.99
CA PHE A 199 -5.00 -0.95 14.34
C PHE A 199 -5.28 0.37 15.09
N ALA A 200 -5.08 1.54 14.46
CA ALA A 200 -5.41 2.84 15.05
C ALA A 200 -6.90 2.95 15.39
N VAL A 201 -7.79 2.47 14.52
CA VAL A 201 -9.24 2.38 14.78
C VAL A 201 -9.52 1.52 16.00
N ALA A 202 -8.94 0.33 16.07
CA ALA A 202 -9.11 -0.56 17.21
C ALA A 202 -8.56 0.04 18.51
N LEU A 203 -7.43 0.73 18.45
CA LEU A 203 -6.83 1.43 19.58
C LEU A 203 -7.74 2.56 20.09
N SER A 204 -8.25 3.41 19.19
CA SER A 204 -9.19 4.48 19.53
C SER A 204 -10.45 3.94 20.22
N ALA A 205 -11.06 2.93 19.63
CA ALA A 205 -12.30 2.34 20.16
C ALA A 205 -12.10 1.70 21.55
N SER A 206 -10.92 1.12 21.81
CA SER A 206 -10.68 0.32 23.01
C SER A 206 -10.04 1.12 24.13
N ALA A 207 -9.14 2.04 23.82
CA ALA A 207 -8.50 2.90 24.79
C ALA A 207 -9.30 4.18 25.09
N GLY A 208 -10.46 4.36 24.44
CA GLY A 208 -11.27 5.57 24.61
C GLY A 208 -10.58 6.84 24.12
N LEU A 209 -9.62 6.71 23.19
CA LEU A 209 -8.85 7.83 22.70
C LEU A 209 -9.66 8.67 21.72
N PRO A 210 -9.69 10.01 21.88
CA PRO A 210 -10.22 10.88 20.87
C PRO A 210 -9.50 10.64 19.53
N ALA A 211 -10.28 10.48 18.45
CA ALA A 211 -9.73 10.23 17.12
C ALA A 211 -8.72 11.32 16.68
N GLU A 212 -8.96 12.53 17.10
CA GLU A 212 -8.20 13.73 16.78
C GLU A 212 -6.73 13.62 17.24
N GLN A 213 -6.49 12.98 18.37
CA GLN A 213 -5.13 12.71 18.87
C GLN A 213 -4.34 11.75 17.99
N LEU A 214 -5.04 10.91 17.23
CA LEU A 214 -4.43 9.94 16.32
C LEU A 214 -4.24 10.49 14.89
N PHE A 215 -4.73 11.69 14.57
CA PHE A 215 -4.57 12.23 13.21
C PHE A 215 -3.11 12.41 12.77
N PRO A 216 -2.18 12.94 13.61
CA PRO A 216 -0.76 12.96 13.25
C PRO A 216 -0.18 11.56 13.00
N PHE A 217 -0.58 10.56 13.78
CA PHE A 217 -0.21 9.17 13.57
C PHE A 217 -0.72 8.64 12.22
N VAL A 218 -1.97 8.98 11.83
CA VAL A 218 -2.55 8.62 10.52
C VAL A 218 -1.82 9.31 9.37
N LEU A 219 -1.38 10.56 9.54
CA LEU A 219 -0.52 11.22 8.55
C LEU A 219 0.82 10.47 8.40
N GLY A 220 1.38 10.02 9.51
CA GLY A 220 2.56 9.15 9.50
C GLY A 220 2.32 7.85 8.75
N ILE A 221 1.18 7.18 8.98
CA ILE A 221 0.79 5.98 8.23
C ILE A 221 0.79 6.26 6.72
N ASN A 222 0.21 7.38 6.32
CA ASN A 222 0.14 7.76 4.90
C ASN A 222 1.53 8.04 4.31
N ALA A 223 2.38 8.79 5.00
CA ALA A 223 3.74 9.05 4.56
C ALA A 223 4.58 7.75 4.49
N GLY A 224 4.50 6.93 5.54
CA GLY A 224 5.22 5.66 5.65
C GLY A 224 4.81 4.61 4.63
N ALA A 225 3.58 4.68 4.10
CA ALA A 225 3.07 3.70 3.14
C ALA A 225 3.80 3.72 1.77
N ALA A 226 4.59 4.74 1.46
CA ALA A 226 5.44 4.76 0.27
C ALA A 226 6.77 4.00 0.49
N LEU A 227 7.25 3.89 1.73
CA LEU A 227 8.56 3.31 2.06
C LEU A 227 8.70 1.83 1.68
N PRO A 228 7.68 0.97 1.84
CA PRO A 228 7.76 -0.43 1.42
C PRO A 228 8.06 -0.60 -0.08
N ALA A 229 7.47 0.22 -0.95
CA ALA A 229 7.73 0.15 -2.38
C ALA A 229 9.16 0.61 -2.72
N ILE A 230 9.67 1.63 -2.02
CA ILE A 230 11.05 2.08 -2.14
C ILE A 230 12.01 0.97 -1.70
N SER A 231 11.78 0.39 -0.51
CA SER A 231 12.63 -0.69 0.03
C SER A 231 12.67 -1.90 -0.90
N ALA A 232 11.52 -2.28 -1.46
CA ALA A 232 11.40 -3.42 -2.37
C ALA A 232 12.07 -3.18 -3.73
N THR A 233 12.32 -1.92 -4.12
CA THR A 233 12.94 -1.57 -5.41
C THR A 233 14.38 -1.09 -5.28
N LEU A 234 15.01 -1.16 -4.10
CA LEU A 234 16.37 -0.65 -3.89
C LEU A 234 17.42 -1.30 -4.81
N ALA A 235 17.27 -2.58 -5.12
CA ALA A 235 18.16 -3.32 -6.01
C ALA A 235 17.79 -3.18 -7.50
N GLU A 236 16.67 -2.54 -7.81
CA GLU A 236 16.18 -2.37 -9.17
C GLU A 236 16.86 -1.17 -9.88
N PRO A 237 16.86 -1.13 -11.21
CA PRO A 237 17.36 0.01 -11.97
C PRO A 237 16.69 1.33 -11.57
N PRO A 238 17.39 2.49 -11.68
CA PRO A 238 16.85 3.81 -11.31
C PRO A 238 15.48 4.10 -11.90
N ALA A 239 15.24 3.72 -13.16
CA ALA A 239 13.96 3.92 -13.84
C ALA A 239 12.77 3.25 -13.11
N THR A 240 12.97 2.06 -12.53
CA THR A 240 11.93 1.35 -11.74
C THR A 240 11.63 2.06 -10.42
N ARG A 241 12.64 2.69 -9.81
CA ARG A 241 12.56 3.34 -8.49
C ARG A 241 11.88 4.71 -8.53
N ARG A 242 11.80 5.36 -9.70
CA ARG A 242 11.25 6.72 -9.86
C ARG A 242 9.79 6.83 -9.44
N ILE A 243 8.98 5.80 -9.69
CA ILE A 243 7.55 5.83 -9.34
C ILE A 243 7.33 5.75 -7.82
N PRO A 244 7.93 4.81 -7.07
CA PRO A 244 7.86 4.82 -5.61
C PRO A 244 8.35 6.14 -4.98
N VAL A 245 9.43 6.71 -5.50
CA VAL A 245 9.99 7.99 -5.00
C VAL A 245 9.05 9.17 -5.32
N GLY A 246 8.51 9.23 -6.53
CA GLY A 246 7.52 10.25 -6.88
C GLY A 246 6.27 10.17 -5.98
N ASN A 247 5.80 8.97 -5.66
CA ASN A 247 4.70 8.78 -4.71
C ASN A 247 5.08 9.19 -3.28
N LEU A 248 6.31 8.92 -2.84
CA LEU A 248 6.82 9.41 -1.55
C LEU A 248 6.76 10.94 -1.48
N ILE A 249 7.17 11.64 -2.54
CA ILE A 249 7.14 13.12 -2.59
C ILE A 249 5.70 13.62 -2.39
N PHE A 250 4.71 13.04 -3.08
CA PHE A 250 3.30 13.43 -2.90
C PHE A 250 2.82 13.22 -1.47
N ARG A 251 3.10 12.05 -0.90
CA ARG A 251 2.64 11.69 0.45
C ARG A 251 3.30 12.52 1.53
N PHE A 252 4.61 12.75 1.44
CA PHE A 252 5.33 13.57 2.40
C PHE A 252 4.89 15.03 2.33
N THR A 253 4.82 15.60 1.14
CA THR A 253 4.35 16.98 0.95
C THR A 253 2.91 17.14 1.43
N GLY A 254 2.04 16.20 1.05
CA GLY A 254 0.65 16.19 1.52
C GLY A 254 0.54 16.06 3.04
N ALA A 255 1.35 15.18 3.66
CA ALA A 255 1.35 15.01 5.12
C ALA A 255 1.84 16.27 5.84
N ALA A 256 2.87 16.95 5.32
CA ALA A 256 3.34 18.23 5.88
C ALA A 256 2.26 19.33 5.79
N ILE A 257 1.59 19.45 4.63
CA ILE A 257 0.48 20.39 4.45
C ILE A 257 -0.68 20.05 5.40
N ALA A 258 -1.09 18.79 5.47
CA ALA A 258 -2.18 18.35 6.32
C ALA A 258 -1.85 18.52 7.82
N LEU A 259 -0.61 18.30 8.24
CA LEU A 259 -0.15 18.53 9.60
C LEU A 259 -0.28 20.01 9.99
N TYR A 260 0.10 20.93 9.08
CA TYR A 260 -0.05 22.37 9.28
C TYR A 260 -1.53 22.77 9.34
N LEU A 261 -2.39 22.15 8.52
CA LEU A 261 -3.83 22.44 8.45
C LEU A 261 -4.67 21.62 9.43
N LEU A 262 -4.06 20.83 10.31
CA LEU A 262 -4.79 19.97 11.26
C LEU A 262 -5.84 20.73 12.09
N PRO A 263 -5.56 21.93 12.63
CA PRO A 263 -6.57 22.68 13.40
C PRO A 263 -7.83 23.00 12.58
N GLN A 264 -7.70 23.21 11.27
CA GLN A 264 -8.82 23.50 10.37
C GLN A 264 -9.54 22.22 9.91
N ILE A 265 -8.80 21.13 9.70
CA ILE A 265 -9.34 19.83 9.21
C ILE A 265 -10.09 19.11 10.33
N THR A 266 -9.57 19.15 11.55
CA THR A 266 -10.11 18.41 12.71
C THR A 266 -11.60 18.64 12.93
N PRO A 267 -12.14 19.89 13.02
CA PRO A 267 -13.55 20.10 13.23
C PRO A 267 -14.42 19.61 12.05
N LEU A 268 -13.90 19.65 10.82
CA LEU A 268 -14.61 19.16 9.64
C LEU A 268 -14.79 17.63 9.71
N ILE A 269 -13.75 16.91 10.07
CA ILE A 269 -13.81 15.44 10.23
C ILE A 269 -14.67 15.06 11.44
N ALA A 270 -14.57 15.78 12.56
CA ALA A 270 -15.39 15.55 13.75
C ALA A 270 -16.90 15.67 13.46
N GLY A 271 -17.28 16.54 12.53
CA GLY A 271 -18.68 16.69 12.09
C GLY A 271 -19.21 15.53 11.24
N LEU A 272 -18.35 14.65 10.70
CA LEU A 272 -18.78 13.58 9.80
C LEU A 272 -19.30 12.33 10.52
N SER A 273 -18.87 12.07 11.76
CA SER A 273 -19.27 10.88 12.52
C SER A 273 -19.14 11.10 14.03
N GLN A 274 -20.02 10.44 14.79
CA GLN A 274 -19.89 10.37 16.24
C GLN A 274 -18.95 9.22 16.69
N ASP A 275 -18.70 8.24 15.82
CA ASP A 275 -17.78 7.14 16.09
C ASP A 275 -16.33 7.58 15.88
N PRO A 276 -15.46 7.55 16.91
CA PRO A 276 -14.05 7.90 16.78
C PRO A 276 -13.30 7.06 15.76
N GLY A 277 -13.59 5.77 15.67
CA GLY A 277 -12.97 4.89 14.66
C GLY A 277 -13.31 5.31 13.24
N MET A 278 -14.56 5.68 12.97
CA MET A 278 -14.96 6.20 11.66
C MET A 278 -14.35 7.57 11.36
N ARG A 279 -14.10 8.43 12.36
CA ARG A 279 -13.36 9.69 12.14
C ARG A 279 -11.95 9.45 11.66
N ILE A 280 -11.24 8.45 12.21
CA ILE A 280 -9.90 8.03 11.76
C ILE A 280 -9.95 7.59 10.29
N ILE A 281 -10.92 6.78 9.92
CA ILE A 281 -11.11 6.30 8.54
C ILE A 281 -11.45 7.45 7.60
N PHE A 282 -12.35 8.35 7.98
CA PHE A 282 -12.70 9.52 7.16
C PHE A 282 -11.52 10.47 6.99
N PHE A 283 -10.72 10.68 8.04
CA PHE A 283 -9.49 11.46 7.91
C PHE A 283 -8.49 10.82 6.95
N HIS A 284 -8.26 9.51 7.05
CA HIS A 284 -7.41 8.77 6.14
C HIS A 284 -7.91 8.83 4.69
N LEU A 285 -9.22 8.67 4.48
CA LEU A 285 -9.85 8.74 3.16
C LEU A 285 -9.77 10.16 2.58
N ALA A 286 -10.11 11.18 3.37
CA ALA A 286 -10.08 12.58 2.97
C ALA A 286 -8.66 13.02 2.59
N PHE A 287 -7.65 12.61 3.35
CA PHE A 287 -6.25 12.86 3.03
C PHE A 287 -5.89 12.32 1.65
N ASN A 288 -6.15 11.03 1.39
CA ASN A 288 -5.81 10.42 0.10
C ASN A 288 -6.66 10.98 -1.06
N ALA A 289 -7.92 11.34 -0.81
CA ALA A 289 -8.77 12.01 -1.80
C ALA A 289 -8.22 13.40 -2.15
N ALA A 290 -7.76 14.16 -1.16
CA ALA A 290 -7.21 15.50 -1.34
C ALA A 290 -5.88 15.50 -2.11
N LEU A 291 -5.07 14.45 -2.04
CA LEU A 291 -3.84 14.33 -2.83
C LEU A 291 -4.09 14.37 -4.35
N ILE A 292 -5.25 13.87 -4.81
CA ILE A 292 -5.57 13.85 -6.24
C ILE A 292 -5.67 15.26 -6.82
N PRO A 293 -6.61 16.14 -6.41
CA PRO A 293 -6.69 17.49 -6.95
C PRO A 293 -5.43 18.31 -6.68
N LEU A 294 -4.74 18.08 -5.56
CA LEU A 294 -3.52 18.80 -5.20
C LEU A 294 -2.35 18.48 -6.13
N PHE A 295 -2.19 17.22 -6.53
CA PHE A 295 -0.98 16.76 -7.22
C PHE A 295 -1.20 16.23 -8.63
N ILE A 296 -2.43 16.03 -9.12
CA ILE A 296 -2.67 15.45 -10.45
C ILE A 296 -2.07 16.31 -11.58
N GLY A 297 -2.07 17.64 -11.40
CA GLY A 297 -1.42 18.59 -12.32
C GLY A 297 0.11 18.50 -12.27
N LEU A 298 0.67 18.07 -11.14
CA LEU A 298 2.10 18.04 -10.86
C LEU A 298 2.77 16.68 -11.14
N THR A 299 2.03 15.68 -11.64
CA THR A 299 2.59 14.35 -11.92
C THR A 299 3.74 14.37 -12.93
N GLY A 300 3.69 15.27 -13.94
CA GLY A 300 4.78 15.49 -14.89
C GLY A 300 6.03 16.10 -14.22
N PRO A 301 5.93 17.29 -13.60
CA PRO A 301 7.03 17.91 -12.85
C PRO A 301 7.67 16.96 -11.81
N VAL A 302 6.89 16.26 -11.00
CA VAL A 302 7.41 15.30 -10.00
C VAL A 302 8.09 14.10 -10.66
N SER A 303 7.59 13.63 -11.80
CA SER A 303 8.28 12.61 -12.61
C SER A 303 9.65 13.10 -13.09
N GLY A 304 9.75 14.35 -13.56
CA GLY A 304 11.01 14.99 -13.93
C GLY A 304 11.97 15.11 -12.75
N LEU A 305 11.47 15.55 -11.59
CA LEU A 305 12.26 15.63 -10.34
C LEU A 305 12.79 14.25 -9.94
N ALA A 306 11.96 13.22 -9.96
CA ALA A 306 12.37 11.85 -9.65
C ALA A 306 13.44 11.33 -10.64
N GLN A 307 13.37 11.74 -11.91
CA GLN A 307 14.39 11.44 -12.91
C GLN A 307 15.70 12.16 -12.63
N MET A 308 15.67 13.41 -12.20
CA MET A 308 16.86 14.16 -11.80
C MET A 308 17.53 13.56 -10.57
N MET A 309 16.73 13.12 -9.58
CA MET A 309 17.23 12.45 -8.38
C MET A 309 17.82 11.07 -8.66
N MET A 310 17.32 10.40 -9.70
CA MET A 310 17.72 9.05 -10.11
C MET A 310 17.97 9.02 -11.62
N PRO A 311 19.09 9.59 -12.08
CA PRO A 311 19.45 9.56 -13.49
C PRO A 311 19.65 8.11 -13.94
N ASP A 312 19.32 7.82 -15.20
CA ASP A 312 19.72 6.56 -15.80
C ASP A 312 21.25 6.51 -15.77
N PHE A 313 21.83 5.41 -15.34
CA PHE A 313 23.25 5.21 -15.60
C PHE A 313 23.38 5.29 -17.12
N ALA A 314 24.09 6.28 -17.61
CA ALA A 314 24.49 6.29 -19.01
C ALA A 314 25.07 4.90 -19.26
N ASN A 315 24.48 4.15 -20.18
CA ASN A 315 25.13 2.95 -20.68
C ASN A 315 26.52 3.40 -21.09
N ARG A 316 27.52 3.12 -20.25
CA ARG A 316 28.93 3.27 -20.63
C ARG A 316 29.31 2.11 -21.55
N GLU A 317 28.40 1.73 -22.42
CA GLU A 317 28.72 1.05 -23.64
C GLU A 317 29.29 2.15 -24.54
N GLY A 318 30.58 2.34 -24.41
CA GLY A 318 31.35 3.08 -25.41
C GLY A 318 31.05 2.48 -26.78
N PRO A 319 31.46 3.12 -27.88
CA PRO A 319 31.23 2.61 -29.24
C PRO A 319 31.71 1.17 -29.46
N ASN A 320 32.46 0.61 -28.49
CA ASN A 320 32.99 -0.76 -28.46
C ASN A 320 32.30 -1.67 -27.42
N GLY A 321 31.13 -1.30 -26.86
CA GLY A 321 30.37 -2.17 -25.96
C GLY A 321 29.70 -3.33 -26.71
N PRO A 322 29.42 -4.47 -26.02
CA PRO A 322 28.80 -5.63 -26.66
C PRO A 322 27.42 -5.27 -27.22
N ARG A 323 27.20 -5.59 -28.51
CA ARG A 323 25.96 -5.29 -29.26
C ARG A 323 24.84 -6.30 -29.03
N PHE A 324 25.22 -7.57 -28.79
CA PHE A 324 24.30 -8.70 -28.77
C PHE A 324 24.19 -9.35 -27.36
N LEU A 325 25.05 -8.98 -26.39
CA LEU A 325 25.04 -9.51 -25.04
C LEU A 325 24.21 -8.61 -24.11
N ASP A 326 23.06 -9.13 -23.66
CA ASP A 326 22.21 -8.52 -22.64
C ASP A 326 22.08 -9.49 -21.46
N ARG A 327 22.08 -8.95 -20.22
CA ARG A 327 21.91 -9.75 -19.00
C ARG A 327 20.58 -10.49 -18.95
N SER A 328 19.54 -10.01 -19.63
CA SER A 328 18.24 -10.69 -19.73
C SER A 328 18.33 -12.03 -20.47
N LEU A 329 19.33 -12.19 -21.34
CA LEU A 329 19.55 -13.43 -22.09
C LEU A 329 20.13 -14.56 -21.24
N LEU A 330 20.68 -14.26 -20.06
CA LEU A 330 21.22 -15.28 -19.13
C LEU A 330 20.13 -16.20 -18.57
N GLN A 331 18.86 -15.83 -18.69
CA GLN A 331 17.72 -16.66 -18.26
C GLN A 331 17.44 -17.83 -19.22
N SER A 332 18.02 -17.82 -20.44
CA SER A 332 17.85 -18.88 -21.44
C SER A 332 19.21 -19.26 -22.03
N PRO A 333 19.79 -20.43 -21.68
CA PRO A 333 21.12 -20.84 -22.11
C PRO A 333 21.30 -20.86 -23.63
N SER A 334 20.28 -21.24 -24.39
CA SER A 334 20.32 -21.28 -25.85
C SER A 334 20.38 -19.89 -26.49
N THR A 335 19.63 -18.94 -25.98
CA THR A 335 19.65 -17.53 -26.44
C THR A 335 20.92 -16.83 -26.03
N ALA A 336 21.46 -17.11 -24.82
CA ALA A 336 22.74 -16.59 -24.37
C ALA A 336 23.90 -17.04 -25.22
N LEU A 337 23.95 -18.34 -25.59
CA LEU A 337 24.97 -18.92 -26.50
C LEU A 337 24.87 -18.31 -27.91
N GLY A 338 23.65 -18.14 -28.45
CA GLY A 338 23.45 -17.53 -29.75
C GLY A 338 23.86 -16.04 -29.78
N ALA A 339 23.61 -15.31 -28.68
CA ALA A 339 24.06 -13.93 -28.56
C ALA A 339 25.58 -13.81 -28.41
N ALA A 340 26.22 -14.69 -27.64
CA ALA A 340 27.67 -14.76 -27.50
C ALA A 340 28.37 -15.06 -28.83
N ALA A 341 27.82 -16.03 -29.61
CA ALA A 341 28.35 -16.35 -30.93
C ALA A 341 28.24 -15.14 -31.92
N ARG A 342 27.14 -14.40 -31.88
CA ARG A 342 26.98 -13.19 -32.70
C ARG A 342 27.92 -12.07 -32.25
N GLU A 343 28.16 -11.93 -30.96
CA GLU A 343 29.08 -10.91 -30.42
C GLU A 343 30.53 -11.21 -30.83
N THR A 344 30.96 -12.48 -30.78
CA THR A 344 32.30 -12.90 -31.25
C THR A 344 32.49 -12.65 -32.75
N LEU A 345 31.44 -12.84 -33.56
CA LEU A 345 31.48 -12.50 -34.99
C LEU A 345 31.50 -11.02 -35.27
N ASN A 346 31.02 -10.17 -34.36
CA ASN A 346 30.99 -8.71 -34.49
C ASN A 346 32.30 -8.06 -34.02
N MET A 347 33.12 -8.78 -33.26
CA MET A 347 34.43 -8.32 -32.78
C MET A 347 35.61 -8.68 -33.71
N GLY A 348 35.41 -9.52 -34.70
CA GLY A 348 36.38 -9.87 -35.73
C GLY A 348 36.16 -9.13 -37.03
#